data_ddaaaf5e191dc7b4ae1de0f4a1208969
#
_entry.id   ddaaaf5e191dc7b4ae1de0f4a1208969
#
_cell.length_a   1.000
_cell.length_b   1.000
_cell.length_c   1.000
_cell.angle_alpha   90.00
_cell.angle_beta   90.00
_cell.angle_gamma   90.00
#
_symmetry.space_group_name_H-M   'P 1'
#
loop_
_entity.id
_entity.type
_entity.pdbx_description
1 polymer ?
#
loop_
_entity_poly.entity_id
_entity_poly.type
_entity_poly.pdbx_seq_one_letter_code
_entity_poly.pdbx_strand_id
1 'polypeptide(L)'
;MNAKFFDLKKEKQDRMINAALKIFALNGYSHASTDEIVKEAHISKGLLFHYFESKIGVYSFLADYSAKYFALELSSAIDVMERDYFKIKKMVENAKMQTMKTYPFMLFFINTMKKENHPEAVAATKDQKVQYENAIGTVYARAEAESFEGPNSEAYLKMLDLTLEALTEDHLRDESFNAESQYKENVSYIDVIAGLFKKES
;
A
#
# COMPACT_ATOMS: atom_id res chain seq x y z
N MET A 1 -11.14 5.58 17.95
CA MET A 1 -12.15 4.90 17.09
C MET A 1 -13.12 4.11 17.92
N ASN A 2 -14.41 4.17 17.62
CA ASN A 2 -15.46 3.40 18.30
C ASN A 2 -15.45 1.94 17.78
N ALA A 3 -15.30 0.95 18.69
CA ALA A 3 -15.28 -0.48 18.36
C ALA A 3 -16.52 -0.94 17.56
N LYS A 4 -17.67 -0.27 17.76
CA LYS A 4 -18.91 -0.53 17.00
C LYS A 4 -18.82 -0.30 15.49
N PHE A 5 -17.71 0.30 14.98
CA PHE A 5 -17.47 0.37 13.53
C PHE A 5 -17.45 -1.02 12.88
N PHE A 6 -16.85 -1.99 13.57
CA PHE A 6 -16.77 -3.36 13.07
C PHE A 6 -18.07 -4.17 13.18
N ASP A 7 -19.10 -3.64 13.89
CA ASP A 7 -20.45 -4.21 13.93
C ASP A 7 -21.29 -3.83 12.68
N LEU A 8 -20.80 -2.88 11.87
CA LEU A 8 -21.45 -2.53 10.61
C LEU A 8 -21.35 -3.69 9.62
N LYS A 9 -22.29 -3.74 8.66
CA LYS A 9 -22.18 -4.66 7.52
C LYS A 9 -20.87 -4.38 6.77
N LYS A 10 -20.18 -5.44 6.37
CA LYS A 10 -18.85 -5.37 5.71
C LYS A 10 -18.85 -4.40 4.52
N GLU A 11 -19.88 -4.46 3.67
CA GLU A 11 -20.03 -3.56 2.53
C GLU A 11 -20.00 -2.07 2.94
N LYS A 12 -20.62 -1.72 4.07
CA LYS A 12 -20.62 -0.33 4.55
C LYS A 12 -19.25 0.07 5.13
N GLN A 13 -18.59 -0.86 5.85
CA GLN A 13 -17.22 -0.66 6.31
C GLN A 13 -16.29 -0.38 5.14
N ASP A 14 -16.30 -1.27 4.12
CA ASP A 14 -15.42 -1.19 2.95
C ASP A 14 -15.66 0.09 2.15
N ARG A 15 -16.91 0.50 1.98
CA ARG A 15 -17.24 1.76 1.31
C ARG A 15 -16.67 2.97 2.07
N MET A 16 -16.78 3.00 3.40
CA MET A 16 -16.22 4.09 4.22
C MET A 16 -14.68 4.09 4.17
N ILE A 17 -14.07 2.90 4.26
CA ILE A 17 -12.60 2.75 4.19
C ILE A 17 -12.10 3.18 2.80
N ASN A 18 -12.69 2.67 1.72
CA ASN A 18 -12.28 3.00 0.35
C ASN A 18 -12.42 4.49 0.04
N ALA A 19 -13.53 5.11 0.44
CA ALA A 19 -13.71 6.55 0.27
C ALA A 19 -12.62 7.36 0.98
N ALA A 20 -12.35 7.04 2.24
CA ALA A 20 -11.35 7.77 3.01
C ALA A 20 -9.92 7.50 2.50
N LEU A 21 -9.59 6.25 2.12
CA LEU A 21 -8.32 5.92 1.48
C LEU A 21 -8.09 6.72 0.20
N LYS A 22 -9.10 6.79 -0.70
CA LYS A 22 -9.03 7.57 -1.94
C LYS A 22 -8.75 9.05 -1.68
N ILE A 23 -9.53 9.67 -0.81
CA ILE A 23 -9.39 11.10 -0.53
C ILE A 23 -8.04 11.44 0.11
N PHE A 24 -7.57 10.66 1.09
CA PHE A 24 -6.26 10.89 1.68
C PHE A 24 -5.09 10.54 0.77
N ALA A 25 -5.21 9.50 -0.05
CA ALA A 25 -4.17 9.15 -1.03
C ALA A 25 -3.93 10.27 -2.03
N LEU A 26 -5.01 10.84 -2.56
CA LEU A 26 -4.94 11.87 -3.61
C LEU A 26 -4.54 13.25 -3.09
N ASN A 27 -4.93 13.60 -1.86
CA ASN A 27 -4.81 14.98 -1.33
C ASN A 27 -3.81 15.12 -0.16
N GLY A 28 -3.30 14.01 0.38
CA GLY A 28 -2.55 14.03 1.65
C GLY A 28 -3.43 14.40 2.85
N TYR A 29 -2.84 14.43 4.04
CA TYR A 29 -3.59 14.78 5.25
C TYR A 29 -4.09 16.23 5.24
N SER A 30 -3.22 17.19 4.88
CA SER A 30 -3.53 18.60 4.98
C SER A 30 -4.73 19.03 4.13
N HIS A 31 -4.79 18.58 2.88
CA HIS A 31 -5.78 19.02 1.90
C HIS A 31 -7.01 18.12 1.80
N ALA A 32 -6.96 16.90 2.34
CA ALA A 32 -8.12 16.01 2.37
C ALA A 32 -9.28 16.61 3.17
N SER A 33 -10.49 16.54 2.61
CA SER A 33 -11.71 17.05 3.24
C SER A 33 -12.59 15.92 3.77
N THR A 34 -13.05 16.03 5.02
CA THR A 34 -14.05 15.10 5.56
C THR A 34 -15.40 15.18 4.86
N ASP A 35 -15.71 16.34 4.25
CA ASP A 35 -16.93 16.50 3.44
C ASP A 35 -16.85 15.71 2.12
N GLU A 36 -15.67 15.65 1.50
CA GLU A 36 -15.41 14.78 0.35
C GLU A 36 -15.50 13.30 0.73
N ILE A 37 -14.90 12.92 1.87
CA ILE A 37 -14.97 11.52 2.36
C ILE A 37 -16.43 11.09 2.55
N VAL A 38 -17.28 11.89 3.22
CA VAL A 38 -18.67 11.50 3.47
C VAL A 38 -19.51 11.49 2.19
N LYS A 39 -19.21 12.38 1.24
CA LYS A 39 -19.84 12.40 -0.09
C LYS A 39 -19.48 11.12 -0.87
N GLU A 40 -18.22 10.77 -0.96
CA GLU A 40 -17.72 9.57 -1.66
C GLU A 40 -18.26 8.29 -1.00
N ALA A 41 -18.29 8.23 0.34
CA ALA A 41 -18.81 7.10 1.11
C ALA A 41 -20.36 7.00 1.14
N HIS A 42 -21.07 8.01 0.63
CA HIS A 42 -22.53 8.13 0.74
C HIS A 42 -23.05 7.96 2.18
N ILE A 43 -22.45 8.71 3.12
CA ILE A 43 -22.84 8.73 4.53
C ILE A 43 -23.00 10.16 5.05
N SER A 44 -23.59 10.31 6.25
CA SER A 44 -23.62 11.60 6.92
C SER A 44 -22.30 11.92 7.65
N LYS A 45 -21.97 13.21 7.77
CA LYS A 45 -20.83 13.68 8.55
C LYS A 45 -20.90 13.26 10.02
N GLY A 46 -22.10 13.27 10.59
CA GLY A 46 -22.36 12.81 11.95
C GLY A 46 -22.01 11.32 12.12
N LEU A 47 -22.27 10.47 11.12
CA LEU A 47 -21.91 9.06 11.17
C LEU A 47 -20.40 8.84 11.12
N LEU A 48 -19.68 9.60 10.28
CA LEU A 48 -18.21 9.54 10.22
C LEU A 48 -17.62 9.85 11.60
N PHE A 49 -18.01 10.98 12.19
CA PHE A 49 -17.48 11.41 13.48
C PHE A 49 -18.00 10.59 14.67
N HIS A 50 -19.13 9.92 14.53
CA HIS A 50 -19.57 8.93 15.52
C HIS A 50 -18.57 7.78 15.69
N TYR A 51 -17.93 7.33 14.59
CA TYR A 51 -16.96 6.25 14.65
C TYR A 51 -15.52 6.71 14.86
N PHE A 52 -15.14 7.84 14.29
CA PHE A 52 -13.73 8.25 14.22
C PHE A 52 -13.40 9.53 14.98
N GLU A 53 -14.41 10.24 15.50
CA GLU A 53 -14.31 11.45 16.34
C GLU A 53 -13.77 12.69 15.60
N SER A 54 -12.73 12.54 14.78
CA SER A 54 -12.04 13.63 14.09
C SER A 54 -11.40 13.19 12.77
N LYS A 55 -10.93 14.14 11.97
CA LYS A 55 -10.16 13.87 10.74
C LYS A 55 -8.90 13.04 11.05
N ILE A 56 -8.16 13.39 12.12
CA ILE A 56 -6.99 12.62 12.51
C ILE A 56 -7.36 11.23 13.02
N GLY A 57 -8.53 11.07 13.65
CA GLY A 57 -9.05 9.75 14.03
C GLY A 57 -9.31 8.85 12.82
N VAL A 58 -9.88 9.39 11.72
CA VAL A 58 -10.02 8.64 10.45
C VAL A 58 -8.64 8.28 9.90
N TYR A 59 -7.73 9.24 9.82
CA TYR A 59 -6.40 9.05 9.24
C TYR A 59 -5.57 8.00 10.00
N SER A 60 -5.53 8.10 11.33
CA SER A 60 -4.84 7.16 12.20
C SER A 60 -5.43 5.75 12.12
N PHE A 61 -6.77 5.65 12.06
CA PHE A 61 -7.43 4.36 11.84
C PHE A 61 -7.02 3.73 10.51
N LEU A 62 -7.03 4.51 9.42
CA LEU A 62 -6.64 3.99 8.11
C LEU A 62 -5.17 3.54 8.08
N ALA A 63 -4.27 4.27 8.75
CA ALA A 63 -2.87 3.88 8.86
C ALA A 63 -2.71 2.51 9.55
N ASP A 64 -3.36 2.33 10.71
CA ASP A 64 -3.34 1.07 11.45
C ASP A 64 -3.98 -0.08 10.66
N TYR A 65 -5.16 0.18 10.09
CA TYR A 65 -5.88 -0.80 9.28
C TYR A 65 -5.07 -1.24 8.05
N SER A 66 -4.49 -0.29 7.33
CA SER A 66 -3.71 -0.55 6.12
C SER A 66 -2.44 -1.34 6.41
N ALA A 67 -1.69 -0.98 7.47
CA ALA A 67 -0.49 -1.70 7.85
C ALA A 67 -0.79 -3.17 8.22
N LYS A 68 -1.84 -3.41 8.99
CA LYS A 68 -2.26 -4.75 9.40
C LYS A 68 -2.83 -5.56 8.24
N TYR A 69 -3.68 -4.95 7.41
CA TYR A 69 -4.28 -5.62 6.25
C TYR A 69 -3.21 -6.07 5.26
N PHE A 70 -2.29 -5.15 4.89
CA PHE A 70 -1.20 -5.49 3.98
C PHE A 70 -0.25 -6.54 4.55
N ALA A 71 0.05 -6.50 5.85
CA ALA A 71 0.88 -7.52 6.50
C ALA A 71 0.25 -8.93 6.43
N LEU A 72 -1.09 -9.05 6.52
CA LEU A 72 -1.80 -10.31 6.33
C LEU A 72 -1.71 -10.81 4.89
N GLU A 73 -1.97 -9.95 3.90
CA GLU A 73 -1.84 -10.30 2.48
C GLU A 73 -0.40 -10.71 2.15
N LEU A 74 0.58 -9.98 2.66
CA LEU A 74 2.00 -10.29 2.50
C LEU A 74 2.33 -11.67 3.09
N SER A 75 1.89 -11.94 4.32
CA SER A 75 2.11 -13.22 5.00
C SER A 75 1.49 -14.40 4.23
N SER A 76 0.35 -14.17 3.57
CA SER A 76 -0.34 -15.20 2.78
C SER A 76 0.31 -15.46 1.42
N ALA A 77 0.97 -14.45 0.84
CA ALA A 77 1.56 -14.53 -0.50
C ALA A 77 3.00 -15.06 -0.52
N ILE A 78 3.74 -14.92 0.60
CA ILE A 78 5.17 -15.24 0.65
C ILE A 78 5.42 -16.72 0.96
N ASP A 79 6.11 -17.40 0.05
CA ASP A 79 6.74 -18.68 0.37
C ASP A 79 7.96 -18.43 1.27
N VAL A 80 7.90 -18.95 2.49
CA VAL A 80 8.97 -18.75 3.50
C VAL A 80 10.28 -19.45 3.13
N MET A 81 10.26 -20.37 2.18
CA MET A 81 11.44 -21.10 1.69
C MET A 81 12.10 -20.45 0.47
N GLU A 82 11.42 -19.51 -0.19
CA GLU A 82 12.00 -18.80 -1.34
C GLU A 82 13.16 -17.88 -0.91
N ARG A 83 14.22 -17.88 -1.69
CA ARG A 83 15.47 -17.13 -1.47
C ARG A 83 15.86 -16.23 -2.64
N ASP A 84 15.30 -16.46 -3.83
CA ASP A 84 15.54 -15.63 -4.99
C ASP A 84 14.84 -14.28 -4.83
N TYR A 85 15.61 -13.19 -4.89
CA TYR A 85 15.08 -11.83 -4.70
C TYR A 85 13.94 -11.49 -5.66
N PHE A 86 14.08 -11.84 -6.94
CA PHE A 86 13.09 -11.45 -7.95
C PHE A 86 11.81 -12.28 -7.86
N LYS A 87 11.90 -13.53 -7.41
CA LYS A 87 10.72 -14.33 -7.09
C LYS A 87 10.01 -13.78 -5.84
N ILE A 88 10.76 -13.42 -4.79
CA ILE A 88 10.23 -12.74 -3.60
C ILE A 88 9.56 -11.43 -4.02
N LYS A 89 10.18 -10.65 -4.91
CA LYS A 89 9.61 -9.39 -5.44
C LYS A 89 8.27 -9.63 -6.11
N LYS A 90 8.14 -10.66 -6.96
CA LYS A 90 6.87 -11.02 -7.59
C LYS A 90 5.80 -11.46 -6.59
N MET A 91 6.18 -12.17 -5.52
CA MET A 91 5.25 -12.52 -4.44
C MET A 91 4.77 -11.27 -3.69
N VAL A 92 5.65 -10.30 -3.44
CA VAL A 92 5.27 -9.00 -2.86
C VAL A 92 4.30 -8.25 -3.77
N GLU A 93 4.55 -8.21 -5.10
CA GLU A 93 3.63 -7.59 -6.05
C GLU A 93 2.28 -8.33 -6.11
N ASN A 94 2.27 -9.67 -5.95
CA ASN A 94 1.02 -10.42 -5.80
C ASN A 94 0.24 -10.02 -4.53
N ALA A 95 0.91 -9.86 -3.38
CA ALA A 95 0.27 -9.37 -2.16
C ALA A 95 -0.32 -7.96 -2.34
N LYS A 96 0.40 -7.08 -3.05
CA LYS A 96 -0.10 -5.75 -3.42
C LYS A 96 -1.34 -5.85 -4.30
N MET A 97 -1.33 -6.70 -5.33
CA MET A 97 -2.48 -6.93 -6.19
C MET A 97 -3.70 -7.40 -5.40
N GLN A 98 -3.55 -8.39 -4.50
CA GLN A 98 -4.67 -8.87 -3.67
C GLN A 98 -5.21 -7.76 -2.77
N THR A 99 -4.33 -6.95 -2.17
CA THR A 99 -4.71 -5.77 -1.39
C THR A 99 -5.55 -4.80 -2.22
N MET A 100 -5.09 -4.46 -3.42
CA MET A 100 -5.73 -3.48 -4.29
C MET A 100 -7.04 -3.97 -4.93
N LYS A 101 -7.30 -5.27 -4.99
CA LYS A 101 -8.62 -5.80 -5.39
C LYS A 101 -9.74 -5.36 -4.44
N THR A 102 -9.44 -5.28 -3.14
CA THR A 102 -10.43 -4.87 -2.13
C THR A 102 -10.34 -3.38 -1.81
N TYR A 103 -9.12 -2.85 -1.75
CA TYR A 103 -8.80 -1.48 -1.37
C TYR A 103 -7.85 -0.85 -2.38
N PRO A 104 -8.33 -0.41 -3.55
CA PRO A 104 -7.48 0.09 -4.66
C PRO A 104 -6.49 1.17 -4.24
N PHE A 105 -6.91 2.10 -3.39
CA PHE A 105 -6.09 3.23 -2.95
C PHE A 105 -5.24 2.97 -1.70
N MET A 106 -5.26 1.74 -1.13
CA MET A 106 -4.57 1.48 0.15
C MET A 106 -3.06 1.66 0.05
N LEU A 107 -2.43 1.12 -0.98
CA LEU A 107 -0.97 1.24 -1.14
C LEU A 107 -0.56 2.68 -1.52
N PHE A 108 -1.37 3.38 -2.31
CA PHE A 108 -1.16 4.78 -2.59
C PHE A 108 -1.28 5.63 -1.32
N PHE A 109 -2.29 5.36 -0.48
CA PHE A 109 -2.42 6.00 0.84
C PHE A 109 -1.18 5.75 1.72
N ILE A 110 -0.66 4.52 1.78
CA ILE A 110 0.57 4.19 2.53
C ILE A 110 1.75 5.02 2.01
N ASN A 111 1.91 5.13 0.70
CA ASN A 111 2.98 5.90 0.10
C ASN A 111 2.85 7.40 0.41
N THR A 112 1.64 7.95 0.31
CA THR A 112 1.35 9.35 0.69
C THR A 112 1.60 9.59 2.18
N MET A 113 1.18 8.66 3.05
CA MET A 113 1.44 8.70 4.49
C MET A 113 2.94 8.69 4.82
N LYS A 114 3.74 7.92 4.09
CA LYS A 114 5.20 7.89 4.27
C LYS A 114 5.88 9.22 3.94
N LYS A 115 5.32 9.96 2.97
CA LYS A 115 5.80 11.26 2.49
C LYS A 115 5.16 12.44 3.25
N GLU A 116 4.20 12.18 4.18
CA GLU A 116 3.47 13.22 4.92
C GLU A 116 4.40 14.02 5.84
N ASN A 117 4.17 15.32 5.91
CA ASN A 117 4.97 16.26 6.70
C ASN A 117 4.16 17.08 7.74
N HIS A 118 2.83 16.94 7.76
CA HIS A 118 2.00 17.61 8.76
C HIS A 118 2.26 17.02 10.15
N PRO A 119 2.68 17.84 11.16
CA PRO A 119 3.16 17.32 12.45
C PRO A 119 2.19 16.38 13.16
N GLU A 120 0.89 16.71 13.17
CA GLU A 120 -0.15 15.88 13.77
C GLU A 120 -0.28 14.52 13.09
N ALA A 121 -0.27 14.50 11.75
CA ALA A 121 -0.39 13.27 10.97
C ALA A 121 0.86 12.38 11.11
N VAL A 122 2.05 12.99 11.06
CA VAL A 122 3.33 12.28 11.28
C VAL A 122 3.36 11.62 12.67
N ALA A 123 2.99 12.38 13.72
CA ALA A 123 2.96 11.84 15.08
C ALA A 123 1.96 10.70 15.24
N ALA A 124 0.77 10.81 14.62
CA ALA A 124 -0.30 9.81 14.73
C ALA A 124 -0.04 8.51 13.96
N THR A 125 0.90 8.48 13.01
CA THR A 125 1.12 7.33 12.12
C THR A 125 2.55 6.78 12.15
N LYS A 126 3.39 7.26 13.08
CA LYS A 126 4.80 6.87 13.19
C LYS A 126 4.99 5.36 13.33
N ASP A 127 4.23 4.74 14.22
CA ASP A 127 4.38 3.31 14.52
C ASP A 127 3.90 2.44 13.34
N GLN A 128 2.85 2.86 12.65
CA GLN A 128 2.30 2.16 11.50
C GLN A 128 3.24 2.21 10.29
N LYS A 129 3.94 3.33 10.10
CA LYS A 129 5.00 3.45 9.10
C LYS A 129 6.12 2.45 9.37
N VAL A 130 6.62 2.39 10.61
CA VAL A 130 7.66 1.43 11.03
C VAL A 130 7.16 -0.01 10.88
N GLN A 131 5.91 -0.29 11.25
CA GLN A 131 5.31 -1.63 11.11
C GLN A 131 5.28 -2.08 9.64
N TYR A 132 4.85 -1.21 8.73
CA TYR A 132 4.84 -1.51 7.30
C TYR A 132 6.25 -1.75 6.75
N GLU A 133 7.21 -0.87 7.08
CA GLU A 133 8.60 -0.99 6.64
C GLU A 133 9.25 -2.28 7.15
N ASN A 134 9.01 -2.65 8.40
CA ASN A 134 9.51 -3.89 8.99
C ASN A 134 8.90 -5.14 8.33
N ALA A 135 7.61 -5.13 8.02
CA ALA A 135 6.95 -6.25 7.34
C ALA A 135 7.61 -6.53 5.97
N ILE A 136 7.82 -5.48 5.17
CA ILE A 136 8.51 -5.57 3.88
C ILE A 136 9.98 -5.96 4.06
N GLY A 137 10.70 -5.30 4.97
CA GLY A 137 12.12 -5.58 5.23
C GLY A 137 12.38 -7.02 5.66
N THR A 138 11.51 -7.59 6.50
CA THR A 138 11.59 -8.99 6.95
C THR A 138 11.46 -9.98 5.79
N VAL A 139 10.66 -9.65 4.78
CA VAL A 139 10.48 -10.49 3.60
C VAL A 139 11.75 -10.48 2.74
N TYR A 140 12.28 -9.30 2.43
CA TYR A 140 13.47 -9.17 1.60
C TYR A 140 14.77 -9.61 2.30
N ALA A 141 14.84 -9.56 3.64
CA ALA A 141 15.98 -10.08 4.40
C ALA A 141 16.25 -11.58 4.22
N ARG A 142 15.33 -12.31 3.57
CA ARG A 142 15.48 -13.74 3.23
C ARG A 142 16.17 -13.99 1.90
N ALA A 143 16.29 -12.96 1.06
CA ALA A 143 16.89 -13.10 -0.26
C ALA A 143 18.39 -13.37 -0.15
N GLU A 144 18.86 -14.35 -0.93
CA GLU A 144 20.29 -14.62 -1.08
C GLU A 144 20.94 -13.59 -1.99
N ALA A 145 22.09 -13.08 -1.58
CA ALA A 145 22.82 -12.01 -2.25
C ALA A 145 23.13 -12.33 -3.73
N GLU A 146 23.46 -13.59 -4.03
CA GLU A 146 23.76 -14.07 -5.37
C GLU A 146 22.63 -13.85 -6.38
N SER A 147 21.39 -13.70 -5.90
CA SER A 147 20.21 -13.52 -6.77
C SER A 147 20.03 -12.08 -7.25
N PHE A 148 20.68 -11.10 -6.60
CA PHE A 148 20.48 -9.67 -6.91
C PHE A 148 21.73 -8.79 -6.77
N GLU A 149 22.87 -9.30 -6.34
CA GLU A 149 24.11 -8.55 -6.27
C GLU A 149 24.86 -8.53 -7.60
N GLY A 150 25.38 -7.37 -7.95
CA GLY A 150 26.13 -7.16 -9.17
C GLY A 150 26.45 -5.67 -9.39
N PRO A 151 27.15 -5.32 -10.48
CA PRO A 151 27.42 -3.94 -10.81
C PRO A 151 26.14 -3.12 -10.91
N ASN A 152 26.09 -1.98 -10.20
CA ASN A 152 24.93 -1.07 -10.16
C ASN A 152 23.61 -1.68 -9.61
N SER A 153 23.66 -2.80 -8.91
CA SER A 153 22.46 -3.48 -8.38
C SER A 153 21.54 -2.55 -7.59
N GLU A 154 22.09 -1.76 -6.68
CA GLU A 154 21.30 -0.80 -5.88
C GLU A 154 20.52 0.19 -6.77
N ALA A 155 21.17 0.72 -7.82
CA ALA A 155 20.54 1.65 -8.74
C ALA A 155 19.41 0.97 -9.54
N TYR A 156 19.65 -0.24 -10.08
CA TYR A 156 18.62 -0.97 -10.82
C TYR A 156 17.40 -1.33 -9.95
N LEU A 157 17.64 -1.81 -8.72
CA LEU A 157 16.54 -2.15 -7.82
C LEU A 157 15.77 -0.91 -7.39
N LYS A 158 16.44 0.20 -7.12
CA LYS A 158 15.80 1.47 -6.82
C LYS A 158 14.98 2.01 -8.00
N MET A 159 15.52 1.93 -9.21
CA MET A 159 14.79 2.33 -10.43
C MET A 159 13.54 1.46 -10.61
N LEU A 160 13.65 0.15 -10.41
CA LEU A 160 12.51 -0.76 -10.46
C LEU A 160 11.43 -0.35 -9.46
N ASP A 161 11.77 -0.16 -8.19
CA ASP A 161 10.81 0.22 -7.15
C ASP A 161 10.07 1.52 -7.48
N LEU A 162 10.81 2.56 -7.88
CA LEU A 162 10.25 3.85 -8.28
C LEU A 162 9.33 3.72 -9.50
N THR A 163 9.70 2.91 -10.47
CA THR A 163 8.89 2.68 -11.68
C THR A 163 7.59 1.99 -11.34
N LEU A 164 7.62 0.90 -10.56
CA LEU A 164 6.42 0.15 -10.18
C LEU A 164 5.45 1.00 -9.33
N GLU A 165 6.00 1.85 -8.44
CA GLU A 165 5.19 2.78 -7.63
C GLU A 165 4.52 3.84 -8.52
N ALA A 166 5.28 4.49 -9.38
CA ALA A 166 4.78 5.56 -10.25
C ALA A 166 3.69 5.07 -11.22
N LEU A 167 3.89 3.93 -11.88
CA LEU A 167 2.89 3.34 -12.78
C LEU A 167 1.57 3.03 -12.06
N THR A 168 1.65 2.46 -10.86
CA THR A 168 0.46 2.17 -10.08
C THR A 168 -0.31 3.43 -9.68
N GLU A 169 0.42 4.48 -9.25
CA GLU A 169 -0.19 5.76 -8.89
C GLU A 169 -0.82 6.46 -10.11
N ASP A 170 -0.17 6.43 -11.27
CA ASP A 170 -0.69 7.03 -12.50
C ASP A 170 -1.99 6.36 -12.94
N HIS A 171 -2.05 5.03 -12.99
CA HIS A 171 -3.27 4.29 -13.34
C HIS A 171 -4.44 4.55 -12.37
N LEU A 172 -4.15 4.71 -11.06
CA LEU A 172 -5.16 5.05 -10.07
C LEU A 172 -5.71 6.48 -10.27
N ARG A 173 -4.86 7.43 -10.72
CA ARG A 173 -5.27 8.80 -11.02
C ARG A 173 -6.10 8.89 -12.29
N ASP A 174 -5.80 8.08 -13.28
CA ASP A 174 -6.48 8.05 -14.59
C ASP A 174 -7.80 7.27 -14.56
N GLU A 175 -8.16 6.68 -13.43
CA GLU A 175 -9.31 5.77 -13.28
C GLU A 175 -9.25 4.56 -14.23
N SER A 176 -8.07 4.27 -14.81
CA SER A 176 -7.81 3.12 -15.69
C SER A 176 -7.31 1.89 -14.92
N PHE A 177 -7.25 1.98 -13.59
CA PHE A 177 -6.65 0.96 -12.74
C PHE A 177 -7.40 -0.37 -12.81
N ASN A 178 -6.65 -1.43 -13.07
CA ASN A 178 -7.06 -2.82 -12.90
C ASN A 178 -5.94 -3.60 -12.21
N ALA A 179 -6.20 -4.16 -11.04
CA ALA A 179 -5.19 -4.79 -10.20
C ALA A 179 -4.45 -5.95 -10.88
N GLU A 180 -5.16 -6.76 -11.68
CA GLU A 180 -4.54 -7.91 -12.36
C GLU A 180 -3.69 -7.48 -13.55
N SER A 181 -4.13 -6.49 -14.30
CA SER A 181 -3.35 -5.92 -15.41
C SER A 181 -2.11 -5.24 -14.89
N GLN A 182 -2.23 -4.47 -13.80
CA GLN A 182 -1.11 -3.82 -13.13
C GLN A 182 -0.08 -4.85 -12.62
N TYR A 183 -0.54 -5.93 -12.01
CA TYR A 183 0.36 -7.00 -11.56
C TYR A 183 1.15 -7.62 -12.73
N LYS A 184 0.48 -7.93 -13.85
CA LYS A 184 1.15 -8.48 -15.04
C LYS A 184 2.19 -7.52 -15.61
N GLU A 185 1.87 -6.23 -15.65
CA GLU A 185 2.79 -5.20 -16.09
C GLU A 185 3.99 -5.11 -15.14
N ASN A 186 3.76 -5.04 -13.82
CA ASN A 186 4.82 -5.01 -12.81
C ASN A 186 5.75 -6.23 -12.92
N VAL A 187 5.18 -7.44 -13.13
CA VAL A 187 5.98 -8.65 -13.35
C VAL A 187 6.86 -8.54 -14.58
N SER A 188 6.40 -7.92 -15.67
CA SER A 188 7.21 -7.75 -16.86
C SER A 188 8.44 -6.86 -16.62
N TYR A 189 8.29 -5.78 -15.86
CA TYR A 189 9.44 -4.92 -15.47
C TYR A 189 10.41 -5.65 -14.52
N ILE A 190 9.88 -6.44 -13.59
CA ILE A 190 10.71 -7.27 -12.71
C ILE A 190 11.54 -8.25 -13.54
N ASP A 191 10.94 -8.90 -14.56
CA ASP A 191 11.64 -9.85 -15.43
C ASP A 191 12.73 -9.19 -16.27
N VAL A 192 12.51 -7.98 -16.77
CA VAL A 192 13.53 -7.20 -17.49
C VAL A 192 14.73 -6.92 -16.60
N ILE A 193 14.48 -6.42 -15.38
CA ILE A 193 15.59 -6.13 -14.44
C ILE A 193 16.27 -7.42 -13.98
N ALA A 194 15.52 -8.48 -13.67
CA ALA A 194 16.10 -9.78 -13.30
C ALA A 194 17.04 -10.34 -14.40
N GLY A 195 16.74 -10.04 -15.65
CA GLY A 195 17.60 -10.43 -16.79
C GLY A 195 19.02 -9.83 -16.71
N LEU A 196 19.20 -8.66 -16.07
CA LEU A 196 20.50 -8.01 -15.91
C LEU A 196 21.40 -8.70 -14.86
N PHE A 197 20.80 -9.54 -13.99
CA PHE A 197 21.52 -10.27 -12.93
C PHE A 197 21.79 -11.75 -13.29
N LYS A 198 21.24 -12.24 -14.40
CA LYS A 198 21.58 -13.58 -14.87
C LYS A 198 23.02 -13.58 -15.38
N LYS A 199 23.87 -14.38 -14.76
CA LYS A 199 25.21 -14.64 -15.29
C LYS A 199 25.02 -15.30 -16.67
N GLU A 200 25.70 -14.76 -17.70
CA GLU A 200 25.84 -15.48 -18.97
C GLU A 200 26.53 -16.82 -18.66
N SER A 201 25.85 -17.90 -19.01
CA SER A 201 26.28 -19.29 -18.78
C SER A 201 27.34 -19.66 -19.82
#